data_920f67a0e2c5ef7691a03b3d6282a9eb
#
_entry.id   920f67a0e2c5ef7691a03b3d6282a9eb
#
_cell.length_a   1.000
_cell.length_b   1.000
_cell.length_c   1.000
_cell.angle_alpha   90.00
_cell.angle_beta   90.00
_cell.angle_gamma   90.00
#
_symmetry.space_group_name_H-M   'P 1'
#
loop_
_entity.id
_entity.type
_entity.pdbx_description
1 polymer ?
#
loop_
_entity_poly.entity_id
_entity_poly.type
_entity_poly.pdbx_seq_one_letter_code
_entity_poly.pdbx_strand_id
1 'polypeptide(L)'
;MNPIFKLIGNVADLEVYEDRVVCIGKKTFKALMMGRAYTGTKEYYYCDMTSVKYVAPSSINGFLSFDFPGSDNIEETFWFDRKKEIIKEFEKAYEYIKERIAFYKSQKNTPSIHPLSSAEEIKKFKELLDSGIITQEEFDAKKKQLLGL
;
A
#
# COMPACT_ATOMS: atom_id res chain seq x y z
N MET A 1 -1.12 -7.89 -15.97
CA MET A 1 -2.15 -6.88 -15.67
C MET A 1 -1.63 -5.55 -16.16
N ASN A 2 -2.42 -4.75 -16.88
CA ASN A 2 -1.99 -3.44 -17.37
C ASN A 2 -2.20 -2.38 -16.29
N PRO A 3 -1.28 -1.41 -16.13
CA PRO A 3 -1.49 -0.31 -15.20
C PRO A 3 -2.66 0.58 -15.63
N ILE A 4 -3.39 1.10 -14.66
CA ILE A 4 -4.52 2.03 -14.85
C ILE A 4 -4.00 3.43 -15.19
N PHE A 5 -2.89 3.83 -14.54
CA PHE A 5 -2.17 5.06 -14.84
C PHE A 5 -0.67 4.79 -14.96
N LYS A 6 -0.02 5.54 -15.87
CA LYS A 6 1.44 5.62 -15.98
C LYS A 6 1.84 7.07 -15.77
N LEU A 7 2.50 7.35 -14.66
CA LEU A 7 2.90 8.68 -14.24
C LEU A 7 4.39 8.88 -14.44
N ILE A 8 4.75 9.92 -15.17
CA ILE A 8 6.14 10.27 -15.44
C ILE A 8 6.64 11.23 -14.36
N GLY A 9 7.48 10.74 -13.46
CA GLY A 9 8.12 11.53 -12.43
C GLY A 9 9.54 11.96 -12.78
N ASN A 10 10.13 12.82 -11.95
CA ASN A 10 11.48 13.35 -12.17
C ASN A 10 12.60 12.33 -11.88
N VAL A 11 12.41 11.50 -10.87
CA VAL A 11 13.40 10.55 -10.34
C VAL A 11 12.96 9.11 -10.56
N ALA A 12 11.66 8.88 -10.56
CA ALA A 12 11.04 7.59 -10.78
C ALA A 12 9.72 7.75 -11.52
N ASP A 13 9.32 6.76 -12.28
CA ASP A 13 7.98 6.63 -12.84
C ASP A 13 7.10 5.80 -11.91
N LEU A 14 5.80 6.10 -11.89
CA LEU A 14 4.83 5.32 -11.13
C LEU A 14 3.84 4.64 -12.07
N GLU A 15 3.64 3.35 -11.88
CA GLU A 15 2.57 2.60 -12.49
C GLU A 15 1.52 2.27 -11.43
N VAL A 16 0.30 2.75 -11.64
CA VAL A 16 -0.83 2.59 -10.69
C VAL A 16 -1.66 1.40 -11.14
N TYR A 17 -1.84 0.44 -10.26
CA TYR A 17 -2.64 -0.76 -10.45
C TYR A 17 -3.87 -0.76 -9.53
N GLU A 18 -4.68 -1.79 -9.60
CA GLU A 18 -5.89 -1.91 -8.79
C GLU A 18 -5.60 -2.12 -7.30
N ASP A 19 -4.51 -2.80 -6.98
CA ASP A 19 -4.12 -3.22 -5.62
C ASP A 19 -2.87 -2.53 -5.08
N ARG A 20 -2.06 -1.90 -5.96
CA ARG A 20 -0.75 -1.34 -5.62
C ARG A 20 -0.30 -0.23 -6.55
N VAL A 21 0.74 0.46 -6.14
CA VAL A 21 1.55 1.34 -6.98
C VAL A 21 2.94 0.72 -7.14
N VAL A 22 3.43 0.69 -8.36
CA VAL A 22 4.78 0.22 -8.69
C VAL A 22 5.63 1.43 -9.03
N CYS A 23 6.72 1.62 -8.31
CA CYS A 23 7.70 2.67 -8.53
C CYS A 23 8.89 2.11 -9.31
N ILE A 24 9.20 2.73 -10.44
CA ILE A 24 10.30 2.34 -11.33
C ILE A 24 11.36 3.45 -11.29
N GLY A 25 12.49 3.16 -10.64
CA GLY A 25 13.59 4.10 -10.50
C GLY A 25 14.26 4.44 -11.84
N LYS A 26 14.67 5.70 -11.99
CA LYS A 26 15.35 6.21 -13.21
C LYS A 26 16.83 6.49 -12.95
N LYS A 27 17.68 6.04 -13.86
CA LYS A 27 19.10 6.46 -13.93
C LYS A 27 19.23 7.79 -14.66
N THR A 28 18.72 8.88 -14.08
CA THR A 28 18.88 10.21 -14.66
C THR A 28 19.98 10.98 -13.93
N PHE A 29 20.67 11.90 -14.63
CA PHE A 29 21.64 12.80 -14.03
C PHE A 29 21.03 13.61 -12.87
N LYS A 30 19.75 14.01 -13.01
CA LYS A 30 18.99 14.73 -11.99
C LYS A 30 18.78 13.88 -10.73
N ALA A 31 18.47 12.57 -10.90
CA ALA A 31 18.34 11.63 -9.78
C ALA A 31 19.65 11.42 -9.05
N LEU A 32 20.76 11.34 -9.79
CA LEU A 32 22.09 11.21 -9.23
C LEU A 32 22.49 12.45 -8.41
N MET A 33 22.25 13.66 -8.94
CA MET A 33 22.54 14.91 -8.25
C MET A 33 21.69 15.11 -6.98
N MET A 34 20.50 14.56 -6.92
CA MET A 34 19.62 14.62 -5.74
C MET A 34 19.93 13.53 -4.70
N GLY A 35 20.96 12.70 -4.92
CA GLY A 35 21.29 11.57 -4.04
C GLY A 35 20.22 10.48 -4.00
N ARG A 36 19.30 10.48 -4.97
CA ARG A 36 18.14 9.59 -5.03
C ARG A 36 18.15 8.68 -6.26
N ALA A 37 19.30 8.47 -6.86
CA ALA A 37 19.45 7.52 -7.96
C ALA A 37 19.31 6.11 -7.41
N TYR A 38 18.08 5.65 -7.27
CA TYR A 38 17.88 4.24 -7.05
C TYR A 38 17.47 3.56 -8.36
N THR A 39 18.03 2.39 -8.57
CA THR A 39 17.74 1.58 -9.75
C THR A 39 17.03 0.33 -9.28
N GLY A 40 15.79 0.18 -9.68
CA GLY A 40 15.00 -0.97 -9.30
C GLY A 40 13.51 -0.66 -9.33
N THR A 41 12.75 -1.64 -8.94
CA THR A 41 11.30 -1.55 -8.84
C THR A 41 10.91 -1.76 -7.38
N LYS A 42 10.09 -0.86 -6.84
CA LYS A 42 9.45 -1.02 -5.53
C LYS A 42 7.94 -1.12 -5.72
N GLU A 43 7.29 -1.98 -4.98
CA GLU A 43 5.85 -2.12 -4.97
C GLU A 43 5.27 -1.64 -3.64
N TYR A 44 4.21 -0.86 -3.71
CA TYR A 44 3.52 -0.28 -2.56
C TYR A 44 2.06 -0.68 -2.60
N TYR A 45 1.65 -1.59 -1.71
CA TYR A 45 0.28 -2.09 -1.65
C TYR A 45 -0.62 -1.13 -0.86
N TYR A 46 -1.84 -0.88 -1.36
CA TYR A 46 -2.78 0.04 -0.70
C TYR A 46 -3.20 -0.44 0.69
N CYS A 47 -3.23 -1.75 0.92
CA CYS A 47 -3.53 -2.31 2.24
C CYS A 47 -2.51 -1.95 3.32
N ASP A 48 -1.28 -1.59 2.93
CA ASP A 48 -0.19 -1.21 3.84
C ASP A 48 -0.06 0.31 4.01
N MET A 49 -0.68 1.09 3.11
CA MET A 49 -0.62 2.54 3.14
C MET A 49 -1.52 3.12 4.22
N THR A 50 -1.04 4.14 4.94
CA THR A 50 -1.84 4.93 5.87
C THR A 50 -2.56 6.06 5.15
N SER A 51 -1.87 6.76 4.27
CA SER A 51 -2.43 7.85 3.46
C SER A 51 -1.61 8.10 2.20
N VAL A 52 -2.17 8.91 1.32
CA VAL A 52 -1.47 9.50 0.18
C VAL A 52 -1.62 11.00 0.27
N LYS A 53 -0.53 11.74 0.01
CA LYS A 53 -0.48 13.20 0.00
C LYS A 53 -0.11 13.69 -1.39
N TYR A 54 -0.85 14.65 -1.89
CA TYR A 54 -0.60 15.35 -3.13
C TYR A 54 -0.33 16.81 -2.86
N VAL A 55 0.74 17.35 -3.45
CA VAL A 55 1.04 18.78 -3.44
C VAL A 55 1.18 19.25 -4.88
N ALA A 56 0.29 20.13 -5.27
CA ALA A 56 0.32 20.75 -6.61
C ALA A 56 1.60 21.58 -6.78
N PRO A 57 2.20 21.58 -7.98
CA PRO A 57 3.36 22.41 -8.24
C PRO A 57 2.98 23.90 -8.25
N SER A 58 3.84 24.70 -7.62
CA SER A 58 3.74 26.17 -7.60
C SER A 58 5.02 26.79 -8.18
N SER A 59 5.84 27.42 -7.38
CA SER A 59 7.19 27.89 -7.78
C SER A 59 8.19 26.74 -7.93
N ILE A 60 7.92 25.63 -7.26
CA ILE A 60 8.70 24.37 -7.30
C ILE A 60 7.84 23.25 -7.89
N ASN A 61 8.45 22.10 -8.19
CA ASN A 61 7.78 20.91 -8.65
C ASN A 61 6.74 20.41 -7.64
N GLY A 62 5.66 19.78 -8.13
CA GLY A 62 4.70 19.07 -7.30
C GLY A 62 5.25 17.73 -6.83
N PHE A 63 4.58 17.14 -5.85
CA PHE A 63 4.91 15.79 -5.41
C PHE A 63 3.70 14.98 -4.95
N LEU A 64 3.84 13.68 -5.05
CA LEU A 64 2.99 12.67 -4.47
C LEU A 64 3.80 11.91 -3.42
N SER A 65 3.29 11.69 -2.22
CA SER A 65 3.94 10.87 -1.21
C SER A 65 2.99 9.86 -0.59
N PHE A 66 3.54 8.71 -0.21
CA PHE A 66 2.81 7.64 0.45
C PHE A 66 3.26 7.52 1.90
N ASP A 67 2.30 7.43 2.82
CA ASP A 67 2.57 7.25 4.23
C ASP A 67 2.28 5.80 4.64
N PHE A 68 3.17 5.23 5.47
CA PHE A 68 3.06 3.88 6.02
C PHE A 68 3.09 3.91 7.54
N PRO A 69 2.53 2.90 8.24
CA PRO A 69 2.59 2.83 9.69
C PRO A 69 4.05 2.77 10.18
N GLY A 70 4.45 3.72 11.04
CA GLY A 70 5.77 3.75 11.64
C GLY A 70 6.90 4.23 10.74
N SER A 71 6.62 4.78 9.56
CA SER A 71 7.63 5.39 8.69
C SER A 71 7.55 6.91 8.75
N ASP A 72 8.63 7.55 9.17
CA ASP A 72 8.86 9.00 8.99
C ASP A 72 9.65 9.29 7.69
N ASN A 73 9.56 8.39 6.71
CA ASN A 73 10.46 8.37 5.56
C ASN A 73 10.01 9.29 4.43
N ILE A 74 10.84 10.30 4.15
CA ILE A 74 10.83 11.16 2.96
C ILE A 74 11.09 10.35 1.66
N GLU A 75 11.54 9.09 1.76
CA GLU A 75 11.96 8.26 0.63
C GLU A 75 10.82 7.89 -0.33
N GLU A 76 9.58 7.98 0.12
CA GLU A 76 8.38 7.63 -0.64
C GLU A 76 7.69 8.85 -1.24
N THR A 77 8.49 9.88 -1.53
CA THR A 77 8.04 11.12 -2.18
C THR A 77 8.47 11.16 -3.64
N PHE A 78 7.49 11.27 -4.52
CA PHE A 78 7.66 11.23 -5.97
C PHE A 78 7.38 12.59 -6.57
N TRP A 79 8.43 13.26 -7.01
CA TRP A 79 8.40 14.60 -7.58
C TRP A 79 8.06 14.57 -9.06
N PHE A 80 7.20 15.49 -9.52
CA PHE A 80 6.81 15.62 -10.92
C PHE A 80 6.88 17.09 -11.40
N ASP A 81 6.96 17.24 -12.73
CA ASP A 81 7.15 18.52 -13.39
C ASP A 81 5.86 19.34 -13.45
N ARG A 82 5.99 20.65 -13.72
CA ARG A 82 4.90 21.65 -13.79
C ARG A 82 4.12 21.66 -15.10
N LYS A 83 4.29 20.67 -15.96
CA LYS A 83 3.53 20.55 -17.22
C LYS A 83 2.07 20.21 -16.92
N LYS A 84 1.15 20.96 -17.56
CA LYS A 84 -0.30 20.82 -17.30
C LYS A 84 -0.83 19.39 -17.49
N GLU A 85 -0.29 18.67 -18.48
CA GLU A 85 -0.67 17.30 -18.78
C GLU A 85 -0.26 16.36 -17.62
N ILE A 86 0.98 16.51 -17.14
CA ILE A 86 1.52 15.74 -16.02
C ILE A 86 0.73 16.02 -14.73
N ILE A 87 0.44 17.29 -14.45
CA ILE A 87 -0.35 17.68 -13.27
C ILE A 87 -1.70 16.96 -13.28
N LYS A 88 -2.44 17.00 -14.41
CA LYS A 88 -3.75 16.36 -14.52
C LYS A 88 -3.70 14.84 -14.34
N GLU A 89 -2.65 14.19 -14.84
CA GLU A 89 -2.47 12.75 -14.65
C GLU A 89 -2.20 12.40 -13.19
N PHE A 90 -1.35 13.17 -12.50
CA PHE A 90 -1.07 12.99 -11.08
C PHE A 90 -2.29 13.27 -10.19
N GLU A 91 -3.10 14.29 -10.52
CA GLU A 91 -4.36 14.58 -9.83
C GLU A 91 -5.36 13.42 -9.93
N LYS A 92 -5.58 12.90 -11.13
CA LYS A 92 -6.47 11.74 -11.35
C LYS A 92 -5.99 10.51 -10.62
N ALA A 93 -4.70 10.23 -10.70
CA ALA A 93 -4.10 9.10 -10.02
C ALA A 93 -4.17 9.26 -8.50
N TYR A 94 -3.96 10.46 -7.96
CA TYR A 94 -4.11 10.76 -6.54
C TYR A 94 -5.52 10.43 -6.03
N GLU A 95 -6.57 10.91 -6.72
CA GLU A 95 -7.96 10.62 -6.32
C GLU A 95 -8.24 9.12 -6.37
N TYR A 96 -7.79 8.43 -7.41
CA TYR A 96 -7.92 6.98 -7.52
C TYR A 96 -7.21 6.24 -6.38
N ILE A 97 -5.94 6.56 -6.10
CA ILE A 97 -5.15 5.95 -5.03
C ILE A 97 -5.81 6.18 -3.66
N LYS A 98 -6.29 7.39 -3.40
CA LYS A 98 -7.00 7.75 -2.17
C LYS A 98 -8.27 6.91 -1.97
N GLU A 99 -9.07 6.72 -3.03
CA GLU A 99 -10.25 5.85 -3.00
C GLU A 99 -9.88 4.39 -2.73
N ARG A 100 -8.80 3.88 -3.36
CA ARG A 100 -8.33 2.50 -3.13
C ARG A 100 -7.83 2.30 -1.70
N ILE A 101 -7.07 3.23 -1.15
CA ILE A 101 -6.63 3.18 0.25
C ILE A 101 -7.85 3.15 1.19
N ALA A 102 -8.86 4.02 0.95
CA ALA A 102 -10.09 4.04 1.73
C ALA A 102 -10.86 2.71 1.64
N PHE A 103 -10.96 2.13 0.45
CA PHE A 103 -11.56 0.82 0.21
C PHE A 103 -10.88 -0.29 1.01
N TYR A 104 -9.55 -0.40 0.95
CA TYR A 104 -8.81 -1.41 1.70
C TYR A 104 -8.88 -1.19 3.22
N LYS A 105 -8.94 0.07 3.68
CA LYS A 105 -9.15 0.38 5.10
C LYS A 105 -10.54 -0.02 5.59
N SER A 106 -11.58 0.20 4.78
CA SER A 106 -12.93 -0.20 5.14
C SER A 106 -13.06 -1.72 5.27
N GLN A 107 -12.33 -2.47 4.44
CA GLN A 107 -12.28 -3.92 4.54
C GLN A 107 -11.53 -4.41 5.79
N LYS A 108 -10.50 -3.71 6.25
CA LYS A 108 -9.81 -4.04 7.52
C LYS A 108 -10.72 -3.84 8.75
N ASN A 109 -11.68 -2.94 8.68
CA ASN A 109 -12.66 -2.69 9.74
C ASN A 109 -13.90 -3.61 9.67
N THR A 110 -14.10 -4.33 8.58
CA THR A 110 -15.03 -5.45 8.53
C THR A 110 -14.28 -6.66 9.09
N PRO A 111 -14.87 -7.49 9.99
CA PRO A 111 -14.22 -8.72 10.41
C PRO A 111 -13.86 -9.50 9.14
N SER A 112 -12.59 -9.45 8.80
CA SER A 112 -12.09 -9.92 7.52
C SER A 112 -12.31 -11.42 7.44
N ILE A 113 -13.11 -11.84 6.48
CA ILE A 113 -13.03 -13.18 5.89
C ILE A 113 -11.76 -13.21 5.00
N HIS A 114 -10.61 -12.87 5.55
CA HIS A 114 -9.38 -13.47 5.07
C HIS A 114 -9.36 -14.87 5.67
N PRO A 115 -9.03 -15.90 4.91
CA PRO A 115 -8.63 -17.14 5.54
C PRO A 115 -7.42 -16.79 6.42
N LEU A 116 -7.69 -16.63 7.71
CA LEU A 116 -6.65 -16.49 8.74
C LEU A 116 -5.69 -17.66 8.51
N SER A 117 -4.40 -17.40 8.61
CA SER A 117 -3.46 -18.52 8.64
C SER A 117 -3.95 -19.49 9.75
N SER A 118 -3.84 -20.78 9.51
CA SER A 118 -4.32 -21.81 10.49
C SER A 118 -3.81 -21.50 11.90
N ALA A 119 -2.64 -20.88 12.03
CA ALA A 119 -2.05 -20.46 13.31
C ALA A 119 -2.82 -19.29 13.97
N GLU A 120 -3.28 -18.30 13.20
CA GLU A 120 -4.05 -17.16 13.72
C GLU A 120 -5.48 -17.57 14.09
N GLU A 121 -6.07 -18.50 13.35
CA GLU A 121 -7.35 -19.09 13.71
C GLU A 121 -7.25 -19.87 15.01
N ILE A 122 -6.24 -20.72 15.18
CA ILE A 122 -6.00 -21.47 16.41
C ILE A 122 -5.84 -20.51 17.61
N LYS A 123 -5.13 -19.39 17.44
CA LYS A 123 -4.97 -18.40 18.50
C LYS A 123 -6.29 -17.76 18.92
N LYS A 124 -7.14 -17.38 17.96
CA LYS A 124 -8.49 -16.85 18.26
C LYS A 124 -9.39 -17.87 18.94
N PHE A 125 -9.36 -19.12 18.50
CA PHE A 125 -10.11 -20.19 19.14
C PHE A 125 -9.62 -20.46 20.57
N LYS A 126 -8.32 -20.29 20.84
CA LYS A 126 -7.79 -20.36 22.20
C LYS A 126 -8.30 -19.24 23.10
N GLU A 127 -8.40 -18.01 22.59
CA GLU A 127 -8.97 -16.88 23.33
C GLU A 127 -10.45 -17.12 23.68
N LEU A 128 -11.20 -17.75 22.77
CA LEU A 128 -12.60 -18.15 23.03
C LEU A 128 -12.71 -19.25 24.07
N LEU A 129 -11.79 -20.20 24.09
CA LEU A 129 -11.70 -21.24 25.13
C LEU A 129 -11.38 -20.61 26.50
N ASP A 130 -10.37 -19.72 26.56
CA ASP A 130 -9.94 -19.04 27.80
C ASP A 130 -11.04 -18.13 28.36
N SER A 131 -11.93 -17.60 27.48
CA SER A 131 -13.13 -16.82 27.85
C SER A 131 -14.33 -17.71 28.23
N GLY A 132 -14.23 -19.04 28.12
CA GLY A 132 -15.31 -19.96 28.44
C GLY A 132 -16.47 -19.97 27.42
N ILE A 133 -16.27 -19.40 26.23
CA ILE A 133 -17.28 -19.34 25.15
C ILE A 133 -17.37 -20.68 24.42
N ILE A 134 -16.26 -21.41 24.30
CA ILE A 134 -16.20 -22.77 23.72
C ILE A 134 -15.58 -23.73 24.73
N THR A 135 -15.90 -25.02 24.54
CA THR A 135 -15.34 -26.09 25.37
C THR A 135 -13.96 -26.55 24.85
N GLN A 136 -13.21 -27.25 25.69
CA GLN A 136 -11.93 -27.86 25.31
C GLN A 136 -12.08 -28.83 24.13
N GLU A 137 -13.19 -29.60 24.10
CA GLU A 137 -13.46 -30.56 23.03
C GLU A 137 -13.69 -29.88 21.68
N GLU A 138 -14.44 -28.76 21.67
CA GLU A 138 -14.69 -27.96 20.47
C GLU A 138 -13.40 -27.31 19.96
N PHE A 139 -12.55 -26.81 20.84
CA PHE A 139 -11.24 -26.29 20.50
C PHE A 139 -10.35 -27.36 19.86
N ASP A 140 -10.24 -28.54 20.46
CA ASP A 140 -9.40 -29.63 19.96
C ASP A 140 -9.90 -30.17 18.62
N ALA A 141 -11.21 -30.28 18.42
CA ALA A 141 -11.80 -30.65 17.14
C ALA A 141 -11.45 -29.64 16.04
N LYS A 142 -11.60 -28.34 16.32
CA LYS A 142 -11.30 -27.27 15.37
C LYS A 142 -9.80 -27.18 15.07
N LYS A 143 -8.94 -27.35 16.05
CA LYS A 143 -7.48 -27.38 15.90
C LYS A 143 -7.03 -28.52 14.99
N LYS A 144 -7.58 -29.72 15.13
CA LYS A 144 -7.30 -30.85 14.24
C LYS A 144 -7.72 -30.56 12.80
N GLN A 145 -8.91 -30.00 12.60
CA GLN A 145 -9.41 -29.60 11.27
C GLN A 145 -8.48 -28.58 10.59
N LEU A 146 -8.00 -27.58 11.34
CA LEU A 146 -7.14 -26.50 10.81
C LEU A 146 -5.71 -26.97 10.51
N LEU A 147 -5.22 -27.98 11.24
CA LEU A 147 -3.90 -28.58 11.04
C LEU A 147 -3.89 -29.75 10.05
N GLY A 148 -5.09 -30.17 9.57
CA GLY A 148 -5.20 -31.29 8.64
C GLY A 148 -4.90 -32.67 9.26
N LEU A 149 -5.13 -32.81 10.57
CA LEU A 149 -4.87 -34.04 11.37
C LEU A 149 -6.16 -34.87 11.56
#